data_c53922e4d96e2e49149a82f0f543708d
#
_entry.id   c53922e4d96e2e49149a82f0f543708d
#
_cell.length_a   1.000
_cell.length_b   1.000
_cell.length_c   1.000
_cell.angle_alpha   90.00
_cell.angle_beta   90.00
_cell.angle_gamma   90.00
#
_symmetry.space_group_name_H-M   'P 1'
#
loop_
_entity.id
_entity.type
_entity.pdbx_description
1 polymer ?
#
loop_
_entity_poly.entity_id
_entity_poly.type
_entity_poly.pdbx_seq_one_letter_code
_entity_poly.pdbx_strand_id
1 'polypeptide(L)'
;AYNIKHFAGVNNKPEYIWYYNQLKARDTEAHTKFYNFGWWDFGYDDLRFDYLWNDMPEVAPSNEPLLKVFPITGWAAFHSNMTNREEHIHMIYKCSPFGSISHSHGDQNAYTLHAFGDTLAAITGYYGGFGVDMHIKWRRRTFSKNLPLFDGKGQYAENTTTKFEGEHQDRYCIEAGGKISDYDTESEVLFVEGDASTSYQFHNPDLESYKRKIWFAKGKVFVMRDTATLKSEQDLTWLLHTTFGTETGGDRFKIIGEKAVLDVSFINDCKDDILSIENVEGFGEVDPAEYKNMDIHRHIETKFKAKKQHNILTLLVPSKAGQTKVDVTHKLVGNTLELVIDGESVTIEL
;
A
#
# COMPACT_ATOMS: atom_id res chain seq x y z
N ALA A 1 3.36 22.11 -3.91
CA ALA A 1 4.84 22.22 -3.92
C ALA A 1 5.34 23.27 -2.92
N TYR A 2 4.76 24.49 -2.89
CA TYR A 2 5.26 25.61 -2.07
C TYR A 2 5.32 25.33 -0.56
N ASN A 3 4.37 24.59 0.00
CA ASN A 3 4.40 24.19 1.41
C ASN A 3 5.67 23.39 1.78
N ILE A 4 6.24 22.64 0.83
CA ILE A 4 7.49 21.90 1.04
C ILE A 4 8.64 22.88 1.25
N LYS A 5 8.67 23.99 0.50
CA LYS A 5 9.67 25.06 0.67
C LYS A 5 9.53 25.74 2.03
N HIS A 6 8.30 25.96 2.49
CA HIS A 6 8.05 26.46 3.85
C HIS A 6 8.58 25.49 4.92
N PHE A 7 8.28 24.19 4.80
CA PHE A 7 8.82 23.17 5.71
C PHE A 7 10.36 23.12 5.68
N ALA A 8 10.98 23.30 4.52
CA ALA A 8 12.43 23.40 4.40
C ALA A 8 12.98 24.52 5.28
N GLY A 9 12.42 25.74 5.15
CA GLY A 9 12.86 26.91 5.89
C GLY A 9 12.65 26.80 7.40
N VAL A 10 11.44 26.44 7.81
CA VAL A 10 11.09 26.32 9.24
C VAL A 10 11.92 25.26 9.96
N ASN A 11 12.22 24.16 9.29
CA ASN A 11 12.96 23.05 9.90
C ASN A 11 14.46 23.06 9.56
N ASN A 12 14.95 24.04 8.80
CA ASN A 12 16.31 24.11 8.29
C ASN A 12 16.77 22.82 7.61
N LYS A 13 15.94 22.32 6.65
CA LYS A 13 16.13 21.07 5.93
C LYS A 13 16.26 21.33 4.43
N PRO A 14 17.47 21.53 3.93
CA PRO A 14 17.73 21.87 2.52
C PRO A 14 17.34 20.73 1.56
N GLU A 15 17.23 19.50 2.03
CA GLU A 15 16.77 18.34 1.24
C GLU A 15 15.32 18.53 0.75
N TYR A 16 14.49 19.30 1.48
CA TYR A 16 13.13 19.62 1.02
C TYR A 16 13.14 20.62 -0.13
N ILE A 17 14.19 21.46 -0.28
CA ILE A 17 14.36 22.34 -1.44
C ILE A 17 14.62 21.49 -2.69
N TRP A 18 15.48 20.46 -2.59
CA TRP A 18 15.70 19.51 -3.68
C TRP A 18 14.36 18.87 -4.13
N TYR A 19 13.58 18.36 -3.17
CA TYR A 19 12.28 17.75 -3.46
C TYR A 19 11.29 18.74 -4.07
N TYR A 20 11.22 19.97 -3.55
CA TYR A 20 10.42 21.06 -4.13
C TYR A 20 10.77 21.29 -5.59
N ASN A 21 12.06 21.38 -5.92
CA ASN A 21 12.52 21.61 -7.28
C ASN A 21 12.22 20.43 -8.20
N GLN A 22 12.30 19.19 -7.72
CA GLN A 22 11.87 17.99 -8.47
C GLN A 22 10.38 18.04 -8.81
N LEU A 23 9.54 18.43 -7.87
CA LEU A 23 8.10 18.58 -8.11
C LEU A 23 7.83 19.73 -9.11
N LYS A 24 8.45 20.87 -8.91
CA LYS A 24 8.28 22.04 -9.80
C LYS A 24 8.71 21.76 -11.24
N ALA A 25 9.79 21.01 -11.43
CA ALA A 25 10.27 20.64 -12.77
C ALA A 25 9.32 19.68 -13.53
N ARG A 26 8.55 18.88 -12.81
CA ARG A 26 7.61 17.90 -13.41
C ARG A 26 6.24 18.46 -13.72
N ASP A 27 5.83 19.53 -13.06
CA ASP A 27 4.42 19.90 -12.95
C ASP A 27 4.14 21.31 -13.48
N THR A 28 4.43 21.50 -14.76
CA THR A 28 4.18 22.80 -15.40
C THR A 28 2.70 23.04 -15.77
N GLU A 29 1.97 21.97 -16.16
CA GLU A 29 0.59 22.11 -16.68
C GLU A 29 -0.48 21.59 -15.72
N ALA A 30 -0.25 20.45 -15.10
CA ALA A 30 -1.18 19.86 -14.14
C ALA A 30 -1.30 20.71 -12.87
N HIS A 31 -0.21 21.33 -12.43
CA HIS A 31 -0.19 22.28 -11.31
C HIS A 31 -1.11 23.47 -11.55
N THR A 32 -1.01 24.10 -12.72
CA THR A 32 -1.85 25.23 -13.11
C THR A 32 -3.33 24.83 -13.18
N LYS A 33 -3.64 23.64 -13.68
CA LYS A 33 -5.02 23.11 -13.74
C LYS A 33 -5.60 22.79 -12.38
N PHE A 34 -4.81 22.23 -11.46
CA PHE A 34 -5.26 21.89 -10.12
C PHE A 34 -5.57 23.12 -9.27
N TYR A 35 -4.78 24.17 -9.37
CA TYR A 35 -4.97 25.40 -8.61
C TYR A 35 -6.03 26.34 -9.21
N ASN A 36 -6.44 26.15 -10.44
CA ASN A 36 -7.56 26.88 -11.05
C ASN A 36 -8.94 26.28 -10.70
N PHE A 37 -9.01 25.38 -9.73
CA PHE A 37 -10.24 24.73 -9.32
C PHE A 37 -10.98 25.53 -8.22
N GLY A 38 -11.40 26.77 -8.58
CA GLY A 38 -12.38 27.57 -7.85
C GLY A 38 -12.10 27.79 -6.35
N TRP A 39 -12.95 27.31 -5.50
CA TRP A 39 -12.94 27.53 -4.03
C TRP A 39 -11.79 26.84 -3.26
N TRP A 40 -10.95 26.06 -3.92
CA TRP A 40 -9.72 25.48 -3.38
C TRP A 40 -8.48 26.29 -3.77
N ASP A 41 -8.65 27.55 -4.18
CA ASP A 41 -7.55 28.41 -4.60
C ASP A 41 -6.71 28.90 -3.41
N PHE A 42 -5.88 27.99 -2.90
CA PHE A 42 -4.83 28.31 -1.90
C PHE A 42 -3.52 28.76 -2.56
N GLY A 43 -3.48 28.89 -3.88
CA GLY A 43 -2.25 29.08 -4.65
C GLY A 43 -1.55 30.43 -4.42
N TYR A 44 -2.31 31.48 -4.12
CA TYR A 44 -1.74 32.80 -3.91
C TYR A 44 -0.97 32.95 -2.59
N ASP A 45 -1.36 32.22 -1.57
CA ASP A 45 -0.65 32.25 -0.27
C ASP A 45 0.70 31.55 -0.31
N ASP A 46 0.89 30.63 -1.25
CA ASP A 46 2.10 29.83 -1.34
C ASP A 46 3.27 30.58 -1.97
N LEU A 47 3.03 31.61 -2.78
CA LEU A 47 4.08 32.47 -3.38
C LEU A 47 4.90 33.20 -2.31
N ARG A 48 4.34 33.47 -1.12
CA ARG A 48 5.09 34.04 0.02
C ARG A 48 6.21 33.15 0.48
N PHE A 49 6.01 31.84 0.48
CA PHE A 49 7.02 30.87 0.89
C PHE A 49 8.14 30.75 -0.14
N ASP A 50 7.83 30.96 -1.42
CA ASP A 50 8.84 31.01 -2.48
C ASP A 50 9.77 32.20 -2.29
N TYR A 51 9.24 33.36 -1.91
CA TYR A 51 10.03 34.57 -1.62
C TYR A 51 10.82 34.44 -0.30
N LEU A 52 10.18 34.01 0.80
CA LEU A 52 10.79 33.96 2.13
C LEU A 52 11.99 33.01 2.22
N TRP A 53 11.96 31.92 1.44
CA TRP A 53 12.98 30.86 1.51
C TRP A 53 13.76 30.72 0.20
N ASN A 54 13.88 31.81 -0.56
CA ASN A 54 14.51 31.79 -1.87
C ASN A 54 16.01 31.46 -1.82
N ASP A 55 16.70 31.86 -0.75
CA ASP A 55 18.13 31.71 -0.59
C ASP A 55 18.56 30.39 0.07
N MET A 56 17.61 29.49 0.35
CA MET A 56 17.97 28.18 0.91
C MET A 56 18.71 27.33 -0.14
N PRO A 57 19.83 26.70 0.26
CA PRO A 57 20.55 25.81 -0.64
C PRO A 57 19.72 24.58 -1.00
N GLU A 58 20.00 24.00 -2.17
CA GLU A 58 19.49 22.70 -2.57
C GLU A 58 20.51 21.63 -2.19
N VAL A 59 20.05 20.58 -1.47
CA VAL A 59 20.87 19.41 -1.12
C VAL A 59 20.08 18.16 -1.45
N ALA A 60 20.63 17.27 -2.26
CA ALA A 60 20.01 15.99 -2.53
C ALA A 60 19.89 15.17 -1.23
N PRO A 61 18.76 14.52 -0.96
CA PRO A 61 18.60 13.67 0.23
C PRO A 61 19.57 12.49 0.16
N SER A 62 19.98 12.00 1.32
CA SER A 62 20.62 10.69 1.41
C SER A 62 19.57 9.58 1.18
N ASN A 63 20.02 8.40 0.80
CA ASN A 63 19.14 7.23 0.67
C ASN A 63 18.85 6.55 2.02
N GLU A 64 19.44 7.01 3.09
CA GLU A 64 19.23 6.49 4.44
C GLU A 64 18.35 7.42 5.26
N PRO A 65 17.47 6.87 6.10
CA PRO A 65 17.19 5.44 6.27
C PRO A 65 16.32 4.88 5.12
N LEU A 66 16.52 3.60 4.79
CA LEU A 66 15.71 2.90 3.77
C LEU A 66 14.28 2.57 4.25
N LEU A 67 14.02 2.64 5.54
CA LEU A 67 12.70 2.51 6.16
C LEU A 67 12.48 3.66 7.14
N LYS A 68 11.39 4.37 6.97
CA LYS A 68 10.88 5.35 7.94
C LYS A 68 9.55 4.90 8.50
N VAL A 69 9.44 4.83 9.82
CA VAL A 69 8.21 4.45 10.52
C VAL A 69 7.69 5.62 11.34
N PHE A 70 6.37 5.83 11.29
CA PHE A 70 5.62 6.82 12.05
C PHE A 70 4.57 6.08 12.91
N PRO A 71 4.96 5.47 14.02
CA PRO A 71 4.11 4.52 14.74
C PRO A 71 2.86 5.18 15.35
N ILE A 72 2.92 6.46 15.72
CA ILE A 72 1.77 7.19 16.29
C ILE A 72 0.67 7.41 15.23
N THR A 73 1.05 7.72 14.01
CA THR A 73 0.09 7.91 12.90
C THR A 73 -0.19 6.63 12.13
N GLY A 74 0.61 5.58 12.36
CA GLY A 74 0.46 4.28 11.74
C GLY A 74 0.89 4.22 10.28
N TRP A 75 1.97 4.89 9.91
CA TRP A 75 2.52 4.87 8.56
C TRP A 75 3.96 4.37 8.55
N ALA A 76 4.32 3.67 7.48
CA ALA A 76 5.70 3.34 7.18
C ALA A 76 5.99 3.52 5.70
N ALA A 77 7.24 3.91 5.38
CA ALA A 77 7.71 4.11 4.01
C ALA A 77 9.05 3.40 3.83
N PHE A 78 9.07 2.41 2.94
CA PHE A 78 10.28 1.77 2.45
C PHE A 78 10.73 2.43 1.15
N HIS A 79 12.04 2.54 0.93
CA HIS A 79 12.58 3.06 -0.32
C HIS A 79 14.00 2.54 -0.56
N SER A 80 14.40 2.39 -1.84
CA SER A 80 15.73 1.93 -2.23
C SER A 80 16.64 3.08 -2.70
N ASN A 81 16.06 4.05 -3.39
CA ASN A 81 16.79 5.18 -3.95
C ASN A 81 15.89 6.42 -4.08
N MET A 82 16.05 7.40 -3.20
CA MET A 82 15.20 8.61 -3.19
C MET A 82 15.56 9.61 -4.28
N THR A 83 16.77 9.56 -4.82
CA THR A 83 17.28 10.58 -5.75
C THR A 83 17.08 10.22 -7.21
N ASN A 84 16.88 8.94 -7.52
CA ASN A 84 16.67 8.46 -8.88
C ASN A 84 15.39 7.64 -8.99
N ARG A 85 14.34 8.23 -9.52
CA ARG A 85 13.02 7.60 -9.68
C ARG A 85 13.08 6.33 -10.55
N GLU A 86 13.95 6.29 -11.54
CA GLU A 86 14.05 5.14 -12.45
C GLU A 86 14.77 3.94 -11.82
N GLU A 87 15.43 4.16 -10.68
CA GLU A 87 16.05 3.13 -9.84
C GLU A 87 15.31 2.91 -8.52
N HIS A 88 14.24 3.66 -8.28
CA HIS A 88 13.56 3.69 -7.00
C HIS A 88 12.54 2.56 -6.88
N ILE A 89 12.64 1.79 -5.79
CA ILE A 89 11.60 0.90 -5.29
C ILE A 89 11.06 1.53 -4.01
N HIS A 90 9.75 1.67 -3.91
CA HIS A 90 9.11 2.39 -2.84
C HIS A 90 7.79 1.72 -2.44
N MET A 91 7.63 1.45 -1.15
CA MET A 91 6.37 0.94 -0.60
C MET A 91 5.89 1.88 0.51
N ILE A 92 4.64 2.30 0.42
CA ILE A 92 3.93 2.95 1.53
C ILE A 92 3.03 1.91 2.18
N TYR A 93 3.11 1.81 3.49
CA TYR A 93 2.32 0.92 4.32
C TYR A 93 1.54 1.72 5.37
N LYS A 94 0.32 1.29 5.66
CA LYS A 94 -0.55 1.94 6.65
C LYS A 94 -1.15 0.91 7.60
N CYS A 95 -0.97 1.14 8.90
CA CYS A 95 -1.70 0.48 9.98
C CYS A 95 -1.95 1.50 11.10
N SER A 96 -3.02 2.30 10.95
CA SER A 96 -3.28 3.50 11.72
C SER A 96 -4.18 3.22 12.93
N PRO A 97 -3.95 3.85 14.09
CA PRO A 97 -4.86 3.78 15.23
C PRO A 97 -6.20 4.50 14.97
N PHE A 98 -6.26 5.30 13.91
CA PHE A 98 -7.49 5.98 13.52
C PHE A 98 -8.28 5.10 12.57
N GLY A 99 -9.48 4.72 12.98
CA GLY A 99 -10.39 3.91 12.19
C GLY A 99 -10.92 4.62 10.94
N SER A 100 -11.99 4.11 10.38
CA SER A 100 -12.58 4.64 9.16
C SER A 100 -13.58 5.76 9.47
N ILE A 101 -13.08 7.00 9.58
CA ILE A 101 -13.89 8.21 9.82
C ILE A 101 -13.91 9.07 8.58
N SER A 102 -15.07 9.64 8.22
CA SER A 102 -15.23 10.58 7.11
C SER A 102 -14.65 10.02 5.81
N HIS A 103 -13.58 10.59 5.29
CA HIS A 103 -12.89 10.14 4.07
C HIS A 103 -11.91 8.98 4.27
N SER A 104 -11.77 8.47 5.49
CA SER A 104 -10.90 7.30 5.76
C SER A 104 -11.46 6.02 5.15
N HIS A 105 -10.62 5.03 5.00
CA HIS A 105 -10.91 3.75 4.35
C HIS A 105 -10.69 2.56 5.29
N GLY A 106 -11.31 1.43 4.99
CA GLY A 106 -10.99 0.13 5.61
C GLY A 106 -9.69 -0.43 5.02
N ASP A 107 -8.56 0.14 5.43
CA ASP A 107 -7.25 -0.05 4.79
C ASP A 107 -6.10 -0.24 5.80
N GLN A 108 -6.39 -0.74 7.01
CA GLN A 108 -5.34 -1.09 7.97
C GLN A 108 -4.56 -2.31 7.47
N ASN A 109 -3.25 -2.28 7.51
CA ASN A 109 -2.30 -3.20 6.89
C ASN A 109 -2.25 -3.14 5.35
N ALA A 110 -2.86 -2.14 4.71
CA ALA A 110 -2.74 -1.94 3.27
C ALA A 110 -1.39 -1.34 2.89
N TYR A 111 -0.99 -1.58 1.65
CA TYR A 111 0.22 -1.00 1.07
C TYR A 111 0.01 -0.59 -0.38
N THR A 112 0.88 0.30 -0.87
CA THR A 112 1.10 0.55 -2.30
C THR A 112 2.55 0.27 -2.63
N LEU A 113 2.84 -0.26 -3.81
CA LEU A 113 4.19 -0.56 -4.28
C LEU A 113 4.44 0.12 -5.61
N HIS A 114 5.48 0.94 -5.63
CA HIS A 114 6.00 1.60 -6.82
C HIS A 114 7.41 1.09 -7.09
N ALA A 115 7.72 0.83 -8.35
CA ALA A 115 9.09 0.48 -8.72
C ALA A 115 9.42 1.03 -10.10
N PHE A 116 10.62 1.60 -10.25
CA PHE A 116 11.20 2.05 -11.52
C PHE A 116 10.32 3.02 -12.32
N GLY A 117 9.43 3.74 -11.63
CA GLY A 117 8.52 4.70 -12.22
C GLY A 117 7.09 4.22 -12.44
N ASP A 118 6.78 2.94 -12.22
CA ASP A 118 5.44 2.37 -12.30
C ASP A 118 4.82 2.14 -10.91
N THR A 119 3.49 2.24 -10.82
CA THR A 119 2.71 1.87 -9.63
C THR A 119 2.19 0.45 -9.81
N LEU A 120 2.96 -0.53 -9.34
CA LEU A 120 2.68 -1.96 -9.58
C LEU A 120 1.57 -2.50 -8.68
N ALA A 121 1.53 -2.07 -7.39
CA ALA A 121 0.42 -2.35 -6.50
C ALA A 121 -0.23 -1.03 -6.08
N ALA A 122 -1.50 -0.84 -6.45
CA ALA A 122 -2.23 0.40 -6.31
C ALA A 122 -3.43 0.26 -5.36
N ILE A 123 -4.02 1.39 -5.00
CA ILE A 123 -5.40 1.48 -4.52
C ILE A 123 -6.25 1.83 -5.75
N THR A 124 -7.28 1.04 -6.02
CA THR A 124 -8.08 1.17 -7.23
C THR A 124 -9.37 1.97 -7.03
N GLY A 125 -9.99 2.39 -8.13
CA GLY A 125 -11.20 3.22 -8.17
C GLY A 125 -10.91 4.72 -8.26
N TYR A 126 -11.94 5.49 -8.58
CA TYR A 126 -11.88 6.93 -8.79
C TYR A 126 -12.64 7.67 -7.71
N TYR A 127 -12.25 8.89 -7.42
CA TYR A 127 -12.97 9.75 -6.48
C TYR A 127 -13.80 10.78 -7.23
N GLY A 128 -15.09 10.48 -7.41
CA GLY A 128 -16.06 11.39 -8.01
C GLY A 128 -16.84 12.25 -7.00
N GLY A 129 -16.70 11.96 -5.70
CA GLY A 129 -17.39 12.63 -4.60
C GLY A 129 -17.63 11.71 -3.42
N PHE A 130 -17.97 12.27 -2.26
CA PHE A 130 -18.14 11.49 -1.01
C PHE A 130 -19.34 10.53 -1.08
N GLY A 131 -20.43 10.95 -1.70
CA GLY A 131 -21.70 10.21 -1.71
C GLY A 131 -21.92 9.31 -2.94
N VAL A 132 -20.94 9.20 -3.85
CA VAL A 132 -21.08 8.38 -5.08
C VAL A 132 -20.77 6.91 -4.80
N ASP A 133 -21.37 6.02 -5.59
CA ASP A 133 -21.20 4.57 -5.44
C ASP A 133 -19.75 4.13 -5.52
N MET A 134 -18.97 4.68 -6.44
CA MET A 134 -17.52 4.42 -6.56
C MET A 134 -16.79 4.67 -5.24
N HIS A 135 -17.14 5.71 -4.49
CA HIS A 135 -16.52 5.99 -3.20
C HIS A 135 -17.03 5.05 -2.11
N ILE A 136 -18.35 4.86 -2.00
CA ILE A 136 -18.99 4.09 -0.92
C ILE A 136 -18.82 2.59 -1.11
N LYS A 137 -19.09 2.08 -2.31
CA LYS A 137 -19.10 0.64 -2.58
C LYS A 137 -17.73 0.08 -2.96
N TRP A 138 -16.78 0.92 -3.36
CA TRP A 138 -15.46 0.46 -3.76
C TRP A 138 -14.32 1.13 -2.99
N ARG A 139 -14.04 2.42 -3.23
CA ARG A 139 -12.81 3.06 -2.75
C ARG A 139 -12.60 3.04 -1.24
N ARG A 140 -13.65 3.14 -0.45
CA ARG A 140 -13.55 3.08 1.02
C ARG A 140 -13.42 1.66 1.55
N ARG A 141 -13.83 0.67 0.77
CA ARG A 141 -13.89 -0.72 1.22
C ARG A 141 -12.56 -1.42 1.10
N THR A 142 -12.37 -2.45 1.90
CA THR A 142 -11.21 -3.35 1.85
C THR A 142 -11.06 -4.02 0.49
N PHE A 143 -12.16 -4.23 -0.22
CA PHE A 143 -12.19 -4.81 -1.57
C PHE A 143 -11.33 -4.07 -2.59
N SER A 144 -11.07 -2.78 -2.41
CA SER A 144 -10.22 -1.99 -3.30
C SER A 144 -8.77 -1.86 -2.82
N LYS A 145 -8.37 -2.66 -1.85
CA LYS A 145 -7.06 -2.57 -1.18
C LYS A 145 -6.26 -3.86 -1.34
N ASN A 146 -4.95 -3.76 -1.20
CA ASN A 146 -4.03 -4.89 -1.19
C ASN A 146 -4.08 -5.59 0.18
N LEU A 147 -5.20 -6.26 0.47
CA LEU A 147 -5.56 -6.82 1.78
C LEU A 147 -6.29 -8.15 1.64
N PRO A 148 -6.30 -9.01 2.65
CA PRO A 148 -7.15 -10.20 2.65
C PRO A 148 -8.60 -9.87 3.01
N LEU A 149 -9.51 -10.74 2.54
CA LEU A 149 -10.88 -10.88 3.00
C LEU A 149 -11.03 -12.24 3.66
N PHE A 150 -11.87 -12.34 4.68
CA PHE A 150 -12.20 -13.60 5.37
C PHE A 150 -13.68 -13.89 5.19
N ASP A 151 -14.06 -14.99 4.52
CA ASP A 151 -15.43 -15.26 4.04
C ASP A 151 -16.03 -14.05 3.30
N GLY A 152 -15.21 -13.42 2.44
CA GLY A 152 -15.62 -12.22 1.70
C GLY A 152 -15.80 -10.96 2.56
N LYS A 153 -15.49 -10.98 3.87
CA LYS A 153 -15.64 -9.85 4.78
C LYS A 153 -14.34 -9.05 4.90
N GLY A 154 -14.45 -7.74 4.76
CA GLY A 154 -13.36 -6.80 4.96
C GLY A 154 -13.44 -6.07 6.30
N GLN A 155 -12.64 -5.01 6.41
CA GLN A 155 -12.59 -4.13 7.56
C GLN A 155 -13.83 -3.23 7.64
N TYR A 156 -14.10 -2.73 8.84
CA TYR A 156 -15.17 -1.77 9.06
C TYR A 156 -14.84 -0.44 8.36
N ALA A 157 -15.47 -0.21 7.25
CA ALA A 157 -15.47 1.03 6.49
C ALA A 157 -16.77 1.15 5.68
N GLU A 158 -17.66 0.23 5.88
CA GLU A 158 -18.72 -0.05 4.92
C GLU A 158 -19.99 0.72 5.19
N ASN A 159 -20.17 1.20 6.42
CA ASN A 159 -21.44 1.77 6.82
C ASN A 159 -21.44 3.29 6.76
N THR A 160 -20.92 3.82 5.71
CA THR A 160 -20.98 5.24 5.46
C THR A 160 -22.05 5.54 4.44
N THR A 161 -23.25 5.40 4.88
CA THR A 161 -24.29 6.18 4.27
C THR A 161 -23.96 7.65 4.49
N THR A 162 -24.21 8.47 3.50
CA THR A 162 -24.12 9.94 3.56
C THR A 162 -25.04 10.54 4.63
N LYS A 163 -25.78 9.72 5.34
CA LYS A 163 -26.61 10.08 6.45
C LYS A 163 -25.87 9.64 7.72
N PHE A 164 -25.40 10.60 8.45
CA PHE A 164 -24.99 10.44 9.85
C PHE A 164 -26.22 10.04 10.66
N GLU A 165 -26.59 8.79 10.60
CA GLU A 165 -27.67 8.26 11.40
C GLU A 165 -27.11 7.80 12.75
N GLY A 166 -26.90 8.77 13.64
CA GLY A 166 -26.66 8.58 15.06
C GLY A 166 -25.20 8.62 15.50
N GLU A 167 -25.00 9.07 16.73
CA GLU A 167 -23.71 9.21 17.43
C GLU A 167 -22.89 7.92 17.53
N HIS A 168 -23.49 6.77 17.28
CA HIS A 168 -22.86 5.46 17.43
C HIS A 168 -22.00 5.02 16.25
N GLN A 169 -22.25 5.51 15.04
CA GLN A 169 -21.51 5.08 13.87
C GLN A 169 -20.09 5.68 13.81
N ASP A 170 -19.95 6.95 14.17
CA ASP A 170 -18.64 7.59 14.23
C ASP A 170 -17.74 6.97 15.29
N ARG A 171 -18.32 6.57 16.43
CA ARG A 171 -17.58 5.91 17.51
C ARG A 171 -17.03 4.54 17.08
N TYR A 172 -17.82 3.74 16.39
CA TYR A 172 -17.37 2.43 15.89
C TYR A 172 -16.28 2.58 14.82
N CYS A 173 -16.38 3.58 13.97
CA CYS A 173 -15.36 3.86 12.96
C CYS A 173 -14.01 4.24 13.59
N ILE A 174 -14.01 5.00 14.68
CA ILE A 174 -12.79 5.36 15.42
C ILE A 174 -12.14 4.12 16.02
N GLU A 175 -12.94 3.23 16.61
CA GLU A 175 -12.48 2.03 17.28
C GLU A 175 -11.96 0.95 16.31
N ALA A 176 -12.39 0.99 15.04
CA ALA A 176 -11.97 0.05 14.00
C ALA A 176 -10.58 0.40 13.41
N GLY A 177 -9.63 0.72 14.26
CA GLY A 177 -8.26 1.04 13.88
C GLY A 177 -7.34 -0.17 13.84
N GLY A 178 -6.08 0.10 13.53
CA GLY A 178 -4.96 -0.81 13.65
C GLY A 178 -3.81 -0.15 14.40
N LYS A 179 -2.69 -0.82 14.50
CA LYS A 179 -1.47 -0.24 15.07
C LYS A 179 -0.23 -0.90 14.46
N ILE A 180 0.82 -0.14 14.30
CA ILE A 180 2.15 -0.72 14.08
C ILE A 180 2.57 -1.36 15.41
N SER A 181 2.74 -2.68 15.40
CA SER A 181 3.03 -3.51 16.58
C SER A 181 4.51 -3.76 16.78
N ASP A 182 5.30 -3.77 15.69
CA ASP A 182 6.74 -4.00 15.74
C ASP A 182 7.41 -3.42 14.48
N TYR A 183 8.70 -3.07 14.55
CA TYR A 183 9.49 -2.63 13.40
C TYR A 183 10.98 -2.60 13.70
N ASP A 184 11.80 -2.75 12.64
CA ASP A 184 13.25 -2.54 12.69
C ASP A 184 13.68 -1.69 11.48
N THR A 185 14.35 -0.57 11.77
CA THR A 185 14.83 0.41 10.77
C THR A 185 16.35 0.44 10.65
N GLU A 186 17.07 -0.45 11.36
CA GLU A 186 18.52 -0.38 11.50
C GLU A 186 19.25 -1.64 11.05
N SER A 187 18.61 -2.81 11.11
CA SER A 187 19.21 -4.08 10.74
C SER A 187 19.38 -4.23 9.22
N GLU A 188 20.12 -5.27 8.80
CA GLU A 188 20.29 -5.60 7.38
C GLU A 188 18.95 -5.91 6.67
N VAL A 189 17.98 -6.44 7.42
CA VAL A 189 16.63 -6.73 6.93
C VAL A 189 15.64 -5.86 7.68
N LEU A 190 15.24 -4.78 7.04
CA LEU A 190 14.28 -3.84 7.60
C LEU A 190 12.88 -4.42 7.60
N PHE A 191 12.08 -4.16 8.64
CA PHE A 191 10.71 -4.63 8.65
C PHE A 191 9.74 -3.71 9.40
N VAL A 192 8.46 -3.88 9.10
CA VAL A 192 7.33 -3.34 9.85
C VAL A 192 6.27 -4.41 10.02
N GLU A 193 5.67 -4.49 11.22
CA GLU A 193 4.50 -5.31 11.51
C GLU A 193 3.33 -4.44 11.96
N GLY A 194 2.15 -4.72 11.43
CA GLY A 194 0.90 -4.09 11.85
C GLY A 194 -0.12 -5.12 12.32
N ASP A 195 -0.85 -4.75 13.37
CA ASP A 195 -1.98 -5.49 13.90
C ASP A 195 -3.28 -4.75 13.52
N ALA A 196 -4.05 -5.36 12.62
CA ALA A 196 -5.32 -4.83 12.14
C ALA A 196 -6.53 -5.64 12.64
N SER A 197 -6.36 -6.43 13.68
CA SER A 197 -7.39 -7.31 14.21
C SER A 197 -8.70 -6.58 14.50
N THR A 198 -8.62 -5.47 15.22
CA THR A 198 -9.81 -4.71 15.63
C THR A 198 -10.62 -4.19 14.44
N SER A 199 -9.95 -3.79 13.36
CA SER A 199 -10.63 -3.25 12.17
C SER A 199 -11.49 -4.27 11.44
N TYR A 200 -11.16 -5.56 11.52
CA TYR A 200 -11.97 -6.65 10.95
C TYR A 200 -13.05 -7.17 11.90
N GLN A 201 -12.79 -7.17 13.21
CA GLN A 201 -13.67 -7.80 14.20
C GLN A 201 -15.09 -7.25 14.23
N PHE A 202 -15.31 -6.01 13.80
CA PHE A 202 -16.66 -5.43 13.70
C PHE A 202 -17.54 -6.13 12.66
N HIS A 203 -16.97 -6.57 11.53
CA HIS A 203 -17.69 -7.31 10.49
C HIS A 203 -17.51 -8.82 10.61
N ASN A 204 -16.46 -9.25 11.28
CA ASN A 204 -16.13 -10.65 11.46
C ASN A 204 -15.78 -10.95 12.92
N PRO A 205 -16.80 -11.16 13.80
CA PRO A 205 -16.57 -11.46 15.23
C PRO A 205 -15.82 -12.77 15.47
N ASP A 206 -15.72 -13.64 14.45
CA ASP A 206 -14.95 -14.87 14.53
C ASP A 206 -13.44 -14.65 14.31
N LEU A 207 -13.04 -13.52 13.76
CA LEU A 207 -11.62 -13.18 13.67
C LEU A 207 -11.08 -12.82 15.07
N GLU A 208 -10.08 -13.56 15.55
CA GLU A 208 -9.40 -13.28 16.81
C GLU A 208 -8.19 -12.36 16.58
N SER A 209 -7.43 -12.61 15.50
CA SER A 209 -6.27 -11.77 15.15
C SER A 209 -6.01 -11.74 13.65
N TYR A 210 -5.52 -10.61 13.17
CA TYR A 210 -4.91 -10.48 11.85
C TYR A 210 -3.73 -9.51 11.92
N LYS A 211 -2.55 -10.01 11.51
CA LYS A 211 -1.31 -9.25 11.42
C LYS A 211 -0.67 -9.41 10.07
N ARG A 212 0.01 -8.35 9.62
CA ARG A 212 0.88 -8.35 8.44
C ARG A 212 2.26 -7.86 8.83
N LYS A 213 3.27 -8.65 8.52
CA LYS A 213 4.67 -8.26 8.64
C LYS A 213 5.31 -8.20 7.26
N ILE A 214 6.05 -7.12 7.00
CA ILE A 214 6.70 -6.86 5.72
C ILE A 214 8.17 -6.63 5.98
N TRP A 215 9.02 -7.42 5.34
CA TRP A 215 10.47 -7.26 5.32
C TRP A 215 10.93 -6.71 3.98
N PHE A 216 11.95 -5.88 4.01
CA PHE A 216 12.60 -5.33 2.83
C PHE A 216 14.06 -5.76 2.81
N ALA A 217 14.40 -6.68 1.93
CA ALA A 217 15.71 -7.32 1.85
C ALA A 217 16.56 -6.69 0.74
N LYS A 218 17.79 -6.30 1.08
CA LYS A 218 18.81 -5.75 0.17
C LYS A 218 18.35 -4.54 -0.67
N GLY A 219 17.32 -3.83 -0.23
CA GLY A 219 16.74 -2.73 -1.01
C GLY A 219 16.07 -3.13 -2.33
N LYS A 220 15.77 -4.43 -2.53
CA LYS A 220 15.28 -4.99 -3.80
C LYS A 220 13.99 -5.79 -3.70
N VAL A 221 13.81 -6.56 -2.63
CA VAL A 221 12.79 -7.60 -2.53
C VAL A 221 11.98 -7.41 -1.26
N PHE A 222 10.66 -7.58 -1.36
CA PHE A 222 9.79 -7.64 -0.19
C PHE A 222 9.37 -9.08 0.10
N VAL A 223 9.43 -9.44 1.37
CA VAL A 223 8.77 -10.63 1.91
C VAL A 223 7.60 -10.14 2.76
N MET A 224 6.43 -10.74 2.57
CA MET A 224 5.23 -10.36 3.32
C MET A 224 4.62 -11.60 3.96
N ARG A 225 4.32 -11.51 5.24
CA ARG A 225 3.64 -12.55 5.98
C ARG A 225 2.32 -12.04 6.53
N ASP A 226 1.23 -12.67 6.10
CA ASP A 226 -0.11 -12.47 6.66
C ASP A 226 -0.44 -13.63 7.59
N THR A 227 -0.76 -13.33 8.84
CA THR A 227 -1.19 -14.31 9.82
C THR A 227 -2.57 -13.97 10.36
N ALA A 228 -3.46 -14.94 10.37
CA ALA A 228 -4.78 -14.77 10.94
C ALA A 228 -5.18 -15.98 11.80
N THR A 229 -5.89 -15.70 12.89
CA THR A 229 -6.52 -16.71 13.75
C THR A 229 -8.02 -16.43 13.83
N LEU A 230 -8.82 -17.50 13.66
CA LEU A 230 -10.27 -17.44 13.60
C LEU A 230 -10.87 -18.51 14.54
N LYS A 231 -12.06 -18.25 15.09
CA LYS A 231 -12.82 -19.20 15.92
C LYS A 231 -13.40 -20.35 15.10
N SER A 232 -13.83 -20.06 13.88
CA SER A 232 -14.34 -21.01 12.89
C SER A 232 -13.46 -21.04 11.65
N GLU A 233 -13.57 -22.11 10.85
CA GLU A 233 -12.90 -22.17 9.55
C GLU A 233 -13.55 -21.20 8.59
N GLN A 234 -12.73 -20.32 7.99
CA GLN A 234 -13.13 -19.36 6.97
C GLN A 234 -12.17 -19.41 5.80
N ASP A 235 -12.66 -19.17 4.59
CA ASP A 235 -11.79 -18.96 3.44
C ASP A 235 -11.08 -17.61 3.53
N LEU A 236 -9.95 -17.52 2.85
CA LEU A 236 -9.21 -16.27 2.73
C LEU A 236 -9.06 -15.93 1.25
N THR A 237 -9.45 -14.72 0.87
CA THR A 237 -9.15 -14.14 -0.44
C THR A 237 -8.08 -13.06 -0.28
N TRP A 238 -6.89 -13.31 -0.82
CA TRP A 238 -5.79 -12.33 -0.82
C TRP A 238 -5.85 -11.49 -2.07
N LEU A 239 -5.85 -10.15 -1.91
CA LEU A 239 -6.06 -9.20 -3.00
C LEU A 239 -4.78 -8.43 -3.32
N LEU A 240 -4.50 -8.25 -4.63
CA LEU A 240 -3.53 -7.28 -5.12
C LEU A 240 -4.11 -6.53 -6.32
N HIS A 241 -4.13 -5.21 -6.23
CA HIS A 241 -4.74 -4.30 -7.21
C HIS A 241 -3.70 -3.64 -8.09
N THR A 242 -4.02 -3.45 -9.37
CA THR A 242 -3.15 -2.80 -10.35
C THR A 242 -3.98 -2.14 -11.47
N THR A 243 -3.35 -1.22 -12.19
CA THR A 243 -3.87 -0.67 -13.45
C THR A 243 -3.22 -1.30 -14.67
N PHE A 244 -2.30 -2.23 -14.47
CA PHE A 244 -1.51 -2.89 -15.51
C PHE A 244 -2.04 -4.27 -15.89
N GLY A 245 -1.47 -4.84 -16.97
CA GLY A 245 -1.69 -6.22 -17.37
C GLY A 245 -1.18 -7.22 -16.33
N THR A 246 -1.77 -8.42 -16.32
CA THR A 246 -1.43 -9.48 -15.36
C THR A 246 -1.27 -10.82 -16.06
N GLU A 247 -0.39 -11.66 -15.53
CA GLU A 247 -0.26 -13.07 -15.89
C GLU A 247 -0.39 -13.91 -14.64
N THR A 248 -1.24 -14.92 -14.65
CA THR A 248 -1.47 -15.82 -13.50
C THR A 248 -1.08 -17.25 -13.83
N GLY A 249 -0.62 -18.01 -12.83
CA GLY A 249 -0.32 -19.43 -12.99
C GLY A 249 0.23 -20.11 -11.76
N GLY A 250 -0.36 -21.24 -11.40
CA GLY A 250 0.09 -22.09 -10.30
C GLY A 250 0.02 -21.38 -8.93
N ASP A 251 1.18 -21.18 -8.34
CA ASP A 251 1.38 -20.54 -7.02
C ASP A 251 1.89 -19.09 -7.13
N ARG A 252 1.76 -18.45 -8.30
CA ARG A 252 2.35 -17.15 -8.61
C ARG A 252 1.55 -16.38 -9.65
N PHE A 253 1.83 -15.09 -9.72
CA PHE A 253 1.35 -14.22 -10.78
C PHE A 253 2.32 -13.06 -11.02
N LYS A 254 2.11 -12.32 -12.10
CA LYS A 254 2.89 -11.12 -12.43
C LYS A 254 2.00 -9.94 -12.71
N ILE A 255 2.49 -8.76 -12.36
CA ILE A 255 1.98 -7.48 -12.83
C ILE A 255 2.97 -6.96 -13.86
N ILE A 256 2.49 -6.64 -15.07
CA ILE A 256 3.32 -6.21 -16.19
C ILE A 256 3.05 -4.75 -16.47
N GLY A 257 3.90 -3.90 -15.90
CA GLY A 257 3.88 -2.47 -16.13
C GLY A 257 4.62 -2.07 -17.41
N GLU A 258 4.73 -0.77 -17.65
CA GLU A 258 5.43 -0.21 -18.80
C GLU A 258 6.95 -0.22 -18.61
N LYS A 259 7.41 0.07 -17.38
CA LYS A 259 8.83 0.20 -16.99
C LYS A 259 9.28 -0.89 -16.03
N ALA A 260 8.34 -1.54 -15.37
CA ALA A 260 8.60 -2.53 -14.34
C ALA A 260 7.68 -3.75 -14.44
N VAL A 261 8.16 -4.85 -13.88
CA VAL A 261 7.38 -6.08 -13.66
C VAL A 261 7.45 -6.43 -12.20
N LEU A 262 6.34 -6.85 -11.60
CA LEU A 262 6.30 -7.41 -10.26
C LEU A 262 6.00 -8.91 -10.37
N ASP A 263 6.97 -9.74 -10.02
CA ASP A 263 6.74 -11.17 -9.80
C ASP A 263 6.26 -11.38 -8.34
N VAL A 264 5.13 -12.06 -8.18
CA VAL A 264 4.53 -12.39 -6.88
C VAL A 264 4.39 -13.90 -6.77
N SER A 265 4.92 -14.49 -5.69
CA SER A 265 4.82 -15.93 -5.44
C SER A 265 4.52 -16.23 -3.98
N PHE A 266 3.74 -17.29 -3.74
CA PHE A 266 3.46 -17.83 -2.42
C PHE A 266 4.49 -18.94 -2.12
N ILE A 267 5.23 -18.79 -1.03
CA ILE A 267 6.51 -19.53 -0.84
C ILE A 267 6.56 -20.49 0.35
N ASN A 268 5.50 -20.58 1.15
CA ASN A 268 5.37 -21.59 2.20
C ASN A 268 4.25 -22.60 1.88
N ASP A 269 3.91 -23.43 2.85
CA ASP A 269 2.86 -24.46 2.68
C ASP A 269 1.48 -23.90 2.30
N CYS A 270 1.28 -22.57 2.40
CA CYS A 270 0.04 -21.94 1.97
C CYS A 270 -0.25 -22.14 0.46
N LYS A 271 0.78 -22.35 -0.35
CA LYS A 271 0.62 -22.63 -1.79
C LYS A 271 -0.22 -23.88 -2.07
N ASP A 272 -0.19 -24.88 -1.16
CA ASP A 272 -0.95 -26.13 -1.29
C ASP A 272 -2.44 -25.92 -0.94
N ASP A 273 -2.77 -24.78 -0.38
CA ASP A 273 -4.14 -24.37 -0.02
C ASP A 273 -4.76 -23.42 -1.05
N ILE A 274 -4.04 -23.04 -2.10
CA ILE A 274 -4.56 -22.19 -3.16
C ILE A 274 -5.62 -22.94 -3.95
N LEU A 275 -6.82 -22.37 -4.02
CA LEU A 275 -7.95 -22.87 -4.80
C LEU A 275 -7.95 -22.28 -6.20
N SER A 276 -7.69 -20.98 -6.31
CA SER A 276 -7.60 -20.26 -7.59
C SER A 276 -6.76 -19.00 -7.46
N ILE A 277 -6.21 -18.56 -8.60
CA ILE A 277 -5.65 -17.22 -8.81
C ILE A 277 -6.35 -16.63 -10.00
N GLU A 278 -7.18 -15.63 -9.79
CA GLU A 278 -8.06 -15.04 -10.80
C GLU A 278 -7.71 -13.57 -11.04
N ASN A 279 -7.76 -13.15 -12.30
CA ASN A 279 -7.70 -11.74 -12.67
C ASN A 279 -9.13 -11.22 -12.81
N VAL A 280 -9.49 -10.24 -12.00
CA VAL A 280 -10.82 -9.64 -11.97
C VAL A 280 -10.74 -8.19 -12.43
N GLU A 281 -11.63 -7.79 -13.31
CA GLU A 281 -11.71 -6.43 -13.84
C GLU A 281 -12.90 -5.67 -13.24
N GLY A 282 -12.73 -4.35 -13.09
CA GLY A 282 -13.80 -3.45 -12.69
C GLY A 282 -13.82 -3.15 -11.19
N PHE A 283 -14.98 -2.70 -10.72
CA PHE A 283 -15.14 -2.08 -9.41
C PHE A 283 -16.30 -2.69 -8.61
N GLY A 284 -16.46 -4.00 -8.69
CA GLY A 284 -17.44 -4.77 -7.92
C GLY A 284 -18.87 -4.31 -8.19
N GLU A 285 -19.59 -3.90 -7.13
CA GLU A 285 -21.01 -3.51 -7.17
C GLU A 285 -21.26 -2.05 -7.62
N VAL A 286 -20.24 -1.34 -8.12
CA VAL A 286 -20.39 0.03 -8.61
C VAL A 286 -21.14 0.01 -9.95
N ASP A 287 -22.11 0.90 -10.10
CA ASP A 287 -22.84 1.03 -11.39
C ASP A 287 -21.85 1.35 -12.53
N PRO A 288 -21.77 0.52 -13.58
CA PRO A 288 -20.91 0.77 -14.74
C PRO A 288 -21.10 2.16 -15.38
N ALA A 289 -22.27 2.78 -15.23
CA ALA A 289 -22.53 4.12 -15.71
C ALA A 289 -21.63 5.18 -15.06
N GLU A 290 -21.19 4.96 -13.82
CA GLU A 290 -20.32 5.90 -13.09
C GLU A 290 -18.89 5.94 -13.64
N TYR A 291 -18.43 4.86 -14.30
CA TYR A 291 -17.04 4.76 -14.77
C TYR A 291 -16.88 4.40 -16.25
N LYS A 292 -17.95 4.53 -17.04
CA LYS A 292 -17.97 4.18 -18.48
C LYS A 292 -16.93 4.90 -19.35
N ASN A 293 -16.42 6.05 -18.89
CA ASN A 293 -15.41 6.85 -19.59
C ASN A 293 -14.06 6.84 -18.87
N MET A 294 -13.87 5.91 -17.92
CA MET A 294 -12.65 5.79 -17.12
C MET A 294 -11.95 4.47 -17.46
N ASP A 295 -10.65 4.42 -17.20
CA ASP A 295 -9.88 3.18 -17.38
C ASP A 295 -10.34 2.11 -16.40
N ILE A 296 -10.45 0.88 -16.88
CA ILE A 296 -10.79 -0.26 -16.04
C ILE A 296 -9.56 -0.69 -15.26
N HIS A 297 -9.68 -0.72 -13.95
CA HIS A 297 -8.66 -1.28 -13.07
C HIS A 297 -8.85 -2.79 -12.90
N ARG A 298 -7.79 -3.46 -12.49
CA ARG A 298 -7.74 -4.90 -12.26
C ARG A 298 -7.28 -5.21 -10.85
N HIS A 299 -7.62 -6.41 -10.40
CA HIS A 299 -7.03 -7.00 -9.21
C HIS A 299 -6.90 -8.51 -9.38
N ILE A 300 -5.94 -9.05 -8.68
CA ILE A 300 -5.76 -10.49 -8.54
C ILE A 300 -6.44 -10.91 -7.25
N GLU A 301 -7.31 -11.92 -7.35
CA GLU A 301 -7.88 -12.65 -6.24
C GLU A 301 -7.19 -14.00 -6.10
N THR A 302 -6.42 -14.20 -5.04
CA THR A 302 -5.90 -15.52 -4.68
C THR A 302 -6.74 -16.09 -3.57
N LYS A 303 -7.50 -17.14 -3.87
CA LYS A 303 -8.41 -17.80 -2.93
C LYS A 303 -7.75 -18.99 -2.26
N PHE A 304 -7.80 -19.03 -0.94
CA PHE A 304 -7.26 -20.09 -0.11
C PHE A 304 -8.38 -20.88 0.58
N LYS A 305 -8.13 -22.17 0.80
CA LYS A 305 -9.05 -23.05 1.54
C LYS A 305 -9.38 -22.51 2.91
N ALA A 306 -10.62 -22.77 3.35
CA ALA A 306 -11.08 -22.41 4.68
C ALA A 306 -10.23 -23.09 5.78
N LYS A 307 -9.78 -22.28 6.74
CA LYS A 307 -8.99 -22.70 7.90
C LYS A 307 -9.27 -21.79 9.11
N LYS A 308 -8.97 -22.28 10.30
CA LYS A 308 -8.94 -21.48 11.54
C LYS A 308 -7.68 -20.64 11.68
N GLN A 309 -6.62 -21.05 11.02
CA GLN A 309 -5.34 -20.36 11.05
C GLN A 309 -4.81 -20.22 9.62
N HIS A 310 -4.56 -19.00 9.21
CA HIS A 310 -3.89 -18.69 7.96
C HIS A 310 -2.49 -18.17 8.25
N ASN A 311 -1.52 -18.63 7.48
CA ASN A 311 -0.14 -18.17 7.49
C ASN A 311 0.34 -18.09 6.04
N ILE A 312 0.14 -16.95 5.43
CA ILE A 312 0.46 -16.70 4.02
C ILE A 312 1.80 -16.00 3.94
N LEU A 313 2.77 -16.62 3.29
CA LEU A 313 4.08 -16.03 3.05
C LEU A 313 4.25 -15.73 1.56
N THR A 314 4.41 -14.46 1.24
CA THR A 314 4.45 -13.96 -0.13
C THR A 314 5.79 -13.29 -0.41
N LEU A 315 6.38 -13.60 -1.56
CA LEU A 315 7.58 -12.96 -2.09
C LEU A 315 7.18 -12.01 -3.22
N LEU A 316 7.57 -10.73 -3.12
CA LEU A 316 7.31 -9.71 -4.12
C LEU A 316 8.65 -9.22 -4.67
N VAL A 317 8.89 -9.46 -5.97
CA VAL A 317 10.14 -9.16 -6.64
C VAL A 317 9.90 -8.18 -7.77
N PRO A 318 10.08 -6.87 -7.54
CA PRO A 318 10.03 -5.89 -8.62
C PRO A 318 11.31 -5.95 -9.44
N SER A 319 11.19 -5.87 -10.76
CA SER A 319 12.29 -5.84 -11.72
C SER A 319 12.01 -4.83 -12.83
N LYS A 320 13.04 -4.27 -13.47
CA LYS A 320 12.85 -3.40 -14.63
C LYS A 320 12.37 -4.20 -15.84
N ALA A 321 11.40 -3.65 -16.57
CA ALA A 321 10.96 -4.23 -17.83
C ALA A 321 12.10 -4.28 -18.86
N GLY A 322 12.21 -5.39 -19.57
CA GLY A 322 13.22 -5.57 -20.63
C GLY A 322 14.66 -5.73 -20.14
N GLN A 323 14.89 -5.77 -18.83
CA GLN A 323 16.23 -6.04 -18.26
C GLN A 323 16.29 -7.42 -17.61
N THR A 324 17.51 -7.84 -17.23
CA THR A 324 17.70 -9.06 -16.45
C THR A 324 16.90 -8.94 -15.15
N LYS A 325 16.06 -9.92 -14.87
CA LYS A 325 15.29 -9.98 -13.63
C LYS A 325 16.22 -10.09 -12.43
N VAL A 326 15.76 -9.57 -11.30
CA VAL A 326 16.38 -9.86 -10.00
C VAL A 326 16.32 -11.38 -9.80
N ASP A 327 17.49 -12.01 -9.63
CA ASP A 327 17.58 -13.45 -9.38
C ASP A 327 17.34 -13.71 -7.90
N VAL A 328 16.25 -14.42 -7.59
CA VAL A 328 15.88 -14.74 -6.21
C VAL A 328 15.61 -16.21 -6.07
N THR A 329 16.40 -16.86 -5.20
CA THR A 329 16.10 -18.19 -4.72
C THR A 329 15.80 -18.17 -3.23
N HIS A 330 14.99 -19.11 -2.77
CA HIS A 330 14.58 -19.16 -1.37
C HIS A 330 14.55 -20.60 -0.83
N LYS A 331 14.75 -20.70 0.49
CA LYS A 331 14.59 -21.95 1.24
C LYS A 331 14.01 -21.64 2.60
N LEU A 332 12.93 -22.33 2.95
CA LEU A 332 12.31 -22.22 4.27
C LEU A 332 12.75 -23.39 5.14
N VAL A 333 13.33 -23.10 6.31
CA VAL A 333 13.79 -24.10 7.30
C VAL A 333 13.20 -23.76 8.66
N GLY A 334 12.15 -24.44 9.05
CA GLY A 334 11.41 -24.10 10.26
C GLY A 334 10.80 -22.71 10.18
N ASN A 335 11.22 -21.80 11.05
CA ASN A 335 10.78 -20.39 11.06
C ASN A 335 11.79 -19.44 10.41
N THR A 336 12.79 -19.97 9.73
CA THR A 336 13.86 -19.18 9.09
C THR A 336 13.73 -19.25 7.58
N LEU A 337 13.62 -18.11 6.91
CA LEU A 337 13.65 -17.97 5.47
C LEU A 337 15.05 -17.53 5.02
N GLU A 338 15.74 -18.41 4.30
CA GLU A 338 17.00 -18.12 3.62
C GLU A 338 16.69 -17.62 2.20
N LEU A 339 17.18 -16.44 1.83
CA LEU A 339 17.09 -15.87 0.49
C LEU A 339 18.50 -15.71 -0.11
N VAL A 340 18.62 -15.94 -1.41
CA VAL A 340 19.77 -15.47 -2.19
C VAL A 340 19.24 -14.52 -3.24
N ILE A 341 19.68 -13.27 -3.21
CA ILE A 341 19.23 -12.18 -4.06
C ILE A 341 20.43 -11.69 -4.87
N ASP A 342 20.44 -11.90 -6.18
CA ASP A 342 21.57 -11.59 -7.08
C ASP A 342 22.91 -12.15 -6.56
N GLY A 343 22.90 -13.36 -5.99
CA GLY A 343 24.06 -14.03 -5.42
C GLY A 343 24.41 -13.65 -3.98
N GLU A 344 23.72 -12.72 -3.36
CA GLU A 344 23.91 -12.31 -1.96
C GLU A 344 22.89 -13.01 -1.05
N SER A 345 23.39 -13.69 0.00
CA SER A 345 22.54 -14.36 0.98
C SER A 345 21.99 -13.39 2.02
N VAL A 346 20.75 -13.61 2.42
CA VAL A 346 20.10 -12.92 3.54
C VAL A 346 19.17 -13.89 4.27
N THR A 347 19.07 -13.76 5.59
CA THR A 347 18.25 -14.62 6.45
C THR A 347 17.18 -13.79 7.14
N ILE A 348 15.94 -14.29 7.14
CA ILE A 348 14.78 -13.66 7.78
C ILE A 348 14.20 -14.62 8.81
N GLU A 349 14.11 -14.18 10.04
CA GLU A 349 13.32 -14.85 11.08
C GLU A 349 11.86 -14.40 10.94
N LEU A 350 10.96 -15.40 10.70
CA LEU A 350 9.56 -15.18 10.41
C LEU A 350 8.71 -14.97 11.67
#